data_b8aae5fec6e486bc8c9cf833a31119bd
#
_entry.id   b8aae5fec6e486bc8c9cf833a31119bd
#
_cell.length_a   1.000
_cell.length_b   1.000
_cell.length_c   1.000
_cell.angle_alpha   90.00
_cell.angle_beta   90.00
_cell.angle_gamma   90.00
#
_symmetry.space_group_name_H-M   'P 1'
#
loop_
_entity.id
_entity.type
_entity.pdbx_description
1 polymer ?
#
loop_
_entity_poly.entity_id
_entity_poly.type
_entity_poly.pdbx_seq_one_letter_code
_entity_poly.pdbx_strand_id
1 'polypeptide(L)'
;MEVFKWLNDQVLRMDWLAWLVGRLVEDGFGMDMAGRTGASVHFFIYDVIKIFILLAVLIFSISWVQSHFPPERTRRILGGMQGVSAKLAGALLGTITPFCSCSSIPIFIGFTSSGLPLGVTFAFLISSPLVDLASVILLASIFNWTIAIAYVLVGLVLAVIGGMLIGRAKMEAYVESFVMHNPVLDTPQEELSSRDRLQFSCAQVSDIFGRVWVYVLIGVGIGAAIHNWIPAEWTESLLGQNNWWSVPLATLIGVPMYADIFGTLPIAEALVDKGVGLGTALAFMMAVTALSLPSLIMLKKVVKAPLLALFFGIVTFGIVLIGYLFNAYADLFI
;
A
#
# COMPACT_ATOMS: atom_id res chain seq x y z
N MET A 1 25.48 -0.91 -11.91
CA MET A 1 24.67 -1.94 -11.20
C MET A 1 24.99 -2.01 -9.71
N GLU A 2 26.25 -1.94 -9.31
CA GLU A 2 26.68 -1.99 -7.90
C GLU A 2 26.19 -0.80 -7.04
N VAL A 3 26.22 0.42 -7.57
CA VAL A 3 25.72 1.62 -6.85
C VAL A 3 24.23 1.50 -6.55
N PHE A 4 23.45 0.93 -7.48
CA PHE A 4 22.01 0.73 -7.30
C PHE A 4 21.71 -0.35 -6.27
N LYS A 5 22.49 -1.43 -6.24
CA LYS A 5 22.41 -2.46 -5.18
C LYS A 5 22.77 -1.86 -3.82
N TRP A 6 23.88 -1.13 -3.73
CA TRP A 6 24.31 -0.48 -2.49
C TRP A 6 23.24 0.49 -1.96
N LEU A 7 22.63 1.30 -2.85
CA LEU A 7 21.57 2.26 -2.49
C LEU A 7 20.31 1.53 -2.00
N ASN A 8 19.95 0.42 -2.65
CA ASN A 8 18.85 -0.43 -2.24
C ASN A 8 19.08 -1.03 -0.85
N ASP A 9 20.26 -1.59 -0.61
CA ASP A 9 20.59 -2.29 0.64
C ASP A 9 20.71 -1.30 1.82
N GLN A 10 21.27 -0.10 1.57
CA GLN A 10 21.46 0.89 2.62
C GLN A 10 20.21 1.76 2.90
N VAL A 11 19.41 2.08 1.88
CA VAL A 11 18.29 3.01 2.00
C VAL A 11 16.93 2.30 2.11
N LEU A 12 16.68 1.28 1.29
CA LEU A 12 15.39 0.58 1.29
C LEU A 12 15.36 -0.62 2.23
N ARG A 13 16.42 -1.45 2.19
CA ARG A 13 16.55 -2.57 3.12
C ARG A 13 17.01 -2.16 4.51
N MET A 14 17.77 -1.07 4.62
CA MET A 14 18.35 -0.59 5.89
C MET A 14 19.09 -1.69 6.64
N ASP A 15 20.00 -2.41 5.97
CA ASP A 15 20.74 -3.54 6.56
C ASP A 15 21.52 -3.11 7.82
N TRP A 16 21.98 -1.85 7.87
CA TRP A 16 22.57 -1.26 9.07
C TRP A 16 21.61 -1.24 10.26
N LEU A 17 20.30 -1.01 10.02
CA LEU A 17 19.27 -1.02 11.06
C LEU A 17 19.00 -2.45 11.53
N ALA A 18 18.93 -3.42 10.60
CA ALA A 18 18.77 -4.83 10.93
C ALA A 18 19.90 -5.33 11.83
N TRP A 19 21.15 -4.94 11.51
CA TRP A 19 22.32 -5.27 12.34
C TRP A 19 22.25 -4.62 13.73
N LEU A 20 21.85 -3.33 13.80
CA LEU A 20 21.75 -2.60 15.06
C LEU A 20 20.67 -3.18 15.97
N VAL A 21 19.51 -3.52 15.41
CA VAL A 21 18.41 -4.16 16.14
C VAL A 21 18.81 -5.59 16.55
N GLY A 22 19.54 -6.32 15.71
CA GLY A 22 20.08 -7.64 16.06
C GLY A 22 20.96 -7.58 17.32
N ARG A 23 21.89 -6.63 17.35
CA ARG A 23 22.71 -6.38 18.53
C ARG A 23 21.89 -6.01 19.77
N LEU A 24 20.88 -5.17 19.59
CA LEU A 24 19.98 -4.77 20.68
C LEU A 24 19.23 -5.99 21.28
N VAL A 25 18.78 -6.91 20.43
CA VAL A 25 18.03 -8.10 20.85
C VAL A 25 18.97 -9.11 21.54
N GLU A 26 20.16 -9.33 21.00
CA GLU A 26 21.15 -10.24 21.59
C GLU A 26 21.77 -9.70 22.88
N ASP A 27 22.35 -8.50 22.82
CA ASP A 27 23.12 -7.92 23.93
C ASP A 27 22.21 -7.24 24.97
N GLY A 28 21.08 -6.64 24.53
CA GLY A 28 20.16 -5.90 25.40
C GLY A 28 19.10 -6.76 26.06
N PHE A 29 18.47 -7.67 25.32
CA PHE A 29 17.41 -8.55 25.83
C PHE A 29 17.92 -9.98 26.13
N GLY A 30 19.15 -10.33 25.77
CA GLY A 30 19.72 -11.66 25.98
C GLY A 30 18.98 -12.78 25.25
N MET A 31 18.32 -12.46 24.12
CA MET A 31 17.53 -13.42 23.35
C MET A 31 18.37 -13.97 22.21
N ASP A 32 18.29 -15.29 22.03
CA ASP A 32 18.94 -15.97 20.90
C ASP A 32 18.16 -15.66 19.61
N MET A 33 18.85 -15.12 18.61
CA MET A 33 18.30 -14.82 17.29
C MET A 33 17.86 -16.07 16.52
N ALA A 34 18.43 -17.23 16.81
CA ALA A 34 18.03 -18.51 16.24
C ALA A 34 16.71 -19.02 16.85
N GLY A 35 16.30 -18.49 18.00
CA GLY A 35 15.03 -18.82 18.64
C GLY A 35 13.84 -18.11 18.01
N ARG A 36 12.65 -18.77 17.98
CA ARG A 36 11.41 -18.20 17.42
C ARG A 36 11.06 -16.85 18.06
N THR A 37 11.24 -16.71 19.36
CA THR A 37 10.94 -15.47 20.11
C THR A 37 11.92 -14.36 19.77
N GLY A 38 13.23 -14.63 19.73
CA GLY A 38 14.24 -13.63 19.36
C GLY A 38 14.07 -13.14 17.94
N ALA A 39 13.84 -14.03 16.98
CA ALA A 39 13.55 -13.68 15.60
C ALA A 39 12.28 -12.84 15.45
N SER A 40 11.18 -13.13 16.19
CA SER A 40 9.95 -12.35 16.16
C SER A 40 10.11 -10.96 16.78
N VAL A 41 10.86 -10.84 17.88
CA VAL A 41 11.15 -9.54 18.51
C VAL A 41 12.04 -8.69 17.62
N HIS A 42 13.07 -9.29 17.02
CA HIS A 42 13.93 -8.62 16.03
C HIS A 42 13.11 -8.08 14.86
N PHE A 43 12.30 -8.94 14.23
CA PHE A 43 11.42 -8.57 13.12
C PHE A 43 10.50 -7.42 13.52
N PHE A 44 9.83 -7.52 14.68
CA PHE A 44 8.93 -6.49 15.17
C PHE A 44 9.62 -5.13 15.33
N ILE A 45 10.75 -5.08 16.06
CA ILE A 45 11.46 -3.83 16.33
C ILE A 45 12.02 -3.24 15.03
N TYR A 46 12.65 -4.08 14.21
CA TYR A 46 13.23 -3.67 12.93
C TYR A 46 12.17 -3.09 11.99
N ASP A 47 11.07 -3.82 11.78
CA ASP A 47 10.03 -3.39 10.85
C ASP A 47 9.30 -2.13 11.36
N VAL A 48 9.00 -2.03 12.65
CA VAL A 48 8.39 -0.84 13.24
C VAL A 48 9.26 0.39 12.99
N ILE A 49 10.55 0.33 13.32
CA ILE A 49 11.46 1.47 13.13
C ILE A 49 11.62 1.79 11.64
N LYS A 50 11.80 0.79 10.79
CA LYS A 50 11.92 0.93 9.34
C LYS A 50 10.68 1.61 8.75
N ILE A 51 9.48 1.12 9.08
CA ILE A 51 8.22 1.68 8.60
C ILE A 51 8.10 3.14 9.04
N PHE A 52 8.40 3.48 10.28
CA PHE A 52 8.32 4.86 10.76
C PHE A 52 9.33 5.79 10.07
N ILE A 53 10.54 5.36 9.85
CA ILE A 53 11.56 6.15 9.12
C ILE A 53 11.10 6.39 7.68
N LEU A 54 10.73 5.32 6.96
CA LEU A 54 10.27 5.43 5.57
C LEU A 54 9.00 6.29 5.46
N LEU A 55 8.05 6.11 6.37
CA LEU A 55 6.83 6.90 6.44
C LEU A 55 7.13 8.39 6.66
N ALA A 56 8.04 8.71 7.61
CA ALA A 56 8.45 10.09 7.87
C ALA A 56 9.09 10.76 6.65
N VAL A 57 10.07 10.09 6.05
CA VAL A 57 10.78 10.59 4.86
C VAL A 57 9.83 10.78 3.69
N LEU A 58 8.94 9.81 3.47
CA LEU A 58 8.02 9.82 2.35
C LEU A 58 6.95 10.91 2.52
N ILE A 59 6.31 11.01 3.69
CA ILE A 59 5.30 12.05 3.97
C ILE A 59 5.95 13.42 3.89
N PHE A 60 7.13 13.60 4.48
CA PHE A 60 7.86 14.85 4.42
C PHE A 60 8.16 15.25 2.96
N SER A 61 8.71 14.34 2.18
CA SER A 61 9.07 14.59 0.77
C SER A 61 7.85 14.95 -0.07
N ILE A 62 6.76 14.20 0.09
CA ILE A 62 5.50 14.44 -0.63
C ILE A 62 4.91 15.79 -0.22
N SER A 63 4.82 16.09 1.07
CA SER A 63 4.28 17.36 1.57
C SER A 63 5.12 18.54 1.10
N TRP A 64 6.44 18.36 1.04
CA TRP A 64 7.35 19.36 0.48
C TRP A 64 7.10 19.59 -1.02
N VAL A 65 6.97 18.52 -1.81
CA VAL A 65 6.64 18.63 -3.24
C VAL A 65 5.25 19.23 -3.43
N GLN A 66 4.25 18.81 -2.68
CA GLN A 66 2.88 19.36 -2.74
C GLN A 66 2.85 20.87 -2.41
N SER A 67 3.70 21.31 -1.50
CA SER A 67 3.80 22.75 -1.19
C SER A 67 4.29 23.61 -2.37
N HIS A 68 4.88 22.98 -3.40
CA HIS A 68 5.30 23.64 -4.65
C HIS A 68 4.28 23.50 -5.78
N PHE A 69 3.44 22.44 -5.72
CA PHE A 69 2.44 22.15 -6.74
C PHE A 69 1.03 22.21 -6.14
N PRO A 70 0.36 23.36 -6.24
CA PRO A 70 -1.01 23.48 -5.75
C PRO A 70 -1.94 22.49 -6.48
N PRO A 71 -2.88 21.86 -5.77
CA PRO A 71 -3.80 20.84 -6.31
C PRO A 71 -4.67 21.35 -7.47
N GLU A 72 -4.77 22.67 -7.66
CA GLU A 72 -5.49 23.29 -8.78
C GLU A 72 -4.91 22.93 -10.16
N ARG A 73 -3.60 22.73 -10.27
CA ARG A 73 -2.98 22.29 -11.55
C ARG A 73 -3.42 20.87 -11.92
N THR A 74 -3.43 19.97 -10.95
CA THR A 74 -3.91 18.60 -11.14
C THR A 74 -5.41 18.59 -11.45
N ARG A 75 -6.20 19.44 -10.79
CA ARG A 75 -7.63 19.68 -11.09
C ARG A 75 -7.82 20.17 -12.53
N ARG A 76 -6.98 21.09 -13.00
CA ARG A 76 -7.10 21.61 -14.38
C ARG A 76 -6.83 20.52 -15.43
N ILE A 77 -5.91 19.61 -15.17
CA ILE A 77 -5.57 18.50 -16.06
C ILE A 77 -6.64 17.41 -16.01
N LEU A 78 -6.98 16.93 -14.83
CA LEU A 78 -7.95 15.84 -14.64
C LEU A 78 -9.40 16.30 -14.74
N GLY A 79 -9.73 17.53 -14.38
CA GLY A 79 -11.09 18.09 -14.42
C GLY A 79 -11.61 18.39 -15.82
N GLY A 80 -10.72 18.51 -16.81
CA GLY A 80 -11.07 18.60 -18.23
C GLY A 80 -11.38 17.26 -18.89
N MET A 81 -11.04 16.15 -18.24
CA MET A 81 -11.27 14.80 -18.74
C MET A 81 -12.59 14.25 -18.14
N GLN A 82 -13.40 13.59 -18.94
CA GLN A 82 -14.67 13.01 -18.50
C GLN A 82 -14.73 11.49 -18.79
N GLY A 83 -15.57 10.79 -18.06
CA GLY A 83 -15.84 9.38 -18.32
C GLY A 83 -14.73 8.43 -17.86
N VAL A 84 -14.39 7.46 -18.72
CA VAL A 84 -13.41 6.40 -18.42
C VAL A 84 -11.98 6.94 -18.50
N SER A 85 -11.72 7.89 -19.40
CA SER A 85 -10.38 8.47 -19.59
C SER A 85 -9.88 9.19 -18.35
N ALA A 86 -10.76 9.91 -17.63
CA ALA A 86 -10.41 10.55 -16.37
C ALA A 86 -10.01 9.53 -15.30
N LYS A 87 -10.72 8.41 -15.19
CA LYS A 87 -10.42 7.34 -14.22
C LYS A 87 -9.12 6.62 -14.56
N LEU A 88 -8.90 6.38 -15.87
CA LEU A 88 -7.63 5.82 -16.34
C LEU A 88 -6.46 6.76 -16.02
N ALA A 89 -6.62 8.06 -16.24
CA ALA A 89 -5.60 9.05 -15.90
C ALA A 89 -5.34 9.09 -14.38
N GLY A 90 -6.39 8.99 -13.56
CA GLY A 90 -6.26 8.87 -12.10
C GLY A 90 -5.51 7.59 -11.68
N ALA A 91 -5.85 6.46 -12.29
CA ALA A 91 -5.18 5.17 -12.03
C ALA A 91 -3.71 5.20 -12.48
N LEU A 92 -3.41 5.75 -13.65
CA LEU A 92 -2.03 5.91 -14.14
C LEU A 92 -1.22 6.84 -13.23
N LEU A 93 -1.82 7.93 -12.74
CA LEU A 93 -1.17 8.80 -11.78
C LEU A 93 -0.81 8.05 -10.49
N GLY A 94 -1.70 7.18 -10.00
CA GLY A 94 -1.42 6.31 -8.86
C GLY A 94 -0.27 5.33 -9.12
N THR A 95 -0.19 4.76 -10.32
CA THR A 95 0.87 3.83 -10.71
C THR A 95 2.25 4.49 -10.82
N ILE A 96 2.31 5.72 -11.31
CA ILE A 96 3.58 6.46 -11.47
C ILE A 96 4.10 6.95 -10.11
N THR A 97 3.21 7.20 -9.16
CA THR A 97 3.56 7.73 -7.86
C THR A 97 3.78 6.56 -6.87
N PRO A 98 5.01 6.35 -6.35
CA PRO A 98 5.30 5.23 -5.44
C PRO A 98 4.78 5.54 -4.04
N PHE A 99 3.46 5.55 -3.88
CA PHE A 99 2.82 5.91 -2.62
C PHE A 99 2.22 4.69 -1.94
N CYS A 100 2.63 4.46 -0.68
CA CYS A 100 1.90 3.54 0.18
C CYS A 100 0.48 4.08 0.46
N SER A 101 -0.43 3.23 0.87
CA SER A 101 -1.82 3.62 1.18
C SER A 101 -1.91 4.76 2.21
N CYS A 102 -0.95 4.86 3.14
CA CYS A 102 -0.90 5.95 4.13
C CYS A 102 -0.66 7.32 3.53
N SER A 103 0.14 7.42 2.47
CA SER A 103 0.43 8.68 1.77
C SER A 103 -0.58 8.99 0.67
N SER A 104 -1.24 7.97 0.10
CA SER A 104 -2.28 8.15 -0.91
C SER A 104 -3.55 8.77 -0.33
N ILE A 105 -3.87 8.53 0.95
CA ILE A 105 -5.07 9.09 1.60
C ILE A 105 -5.03 10.63 1.71
N PRO A 106 -3.94 11.28 2.15
CA PRO A 106 -3.85 12.75 2.11
C PRO A 106 -4.02 13.33 0.71
N ILE A 107 -3.47 12.67 -0.32
CA ILE A 107 -3.64 13.09 -1.71
C ILE A 107 -5.09 12.91 -2.17
N PHE A 108 -5.71 11.79 -1.80
CA PHE A 108 -7.14 11.54 -2.02
C PHE A 108 -8.01 12.65 -1.40
N ILE A 109 -7.70 13.08 -0.16
CA ILE A 109 -8.38 14.22 0.49
C ILE A 109 -8.19 15.48 -0.36
N GLY A 110 -6.97 15.79 -0.77
CA GLY A 110 -6.67 16.95 -1.61
C GLY A 110 -7.40 16.93 -2.95
N PHE A 111 -7.48 15.80 -3.63
CA PHE A 111 -8.23 15.64 -4.87
C PHE A 111 -9.74 15.77 -4.66
N THR A 112 -10.27 15.19 -3.60
CA THR A 112 -11.70 15.24 -3.30
C THR A 112 -12.12 16.65 -2.87
N SER A 113 -11.36 17.33 -2.03
CA SER A 113 -11.59 18.72 -1.63
C SER A 113 -11.47 19.71 -2.80
N SER A 114 -10.63 19.42 -3.79
CA SER A 114 -10.52 20.22 -5.02
C SER A 114 -11.70 20.00 -5.99
N GLY A 115 -12.65 19.11 -5.67
CA GLY A 115 -13.86 18.85 -6.46
C GLY A 115 -13.68 17.87 -7.61
N LEU A 116 -12.62 17.03 -7.59
CA LEU A 116 -12.48 15.93 -8.54
C LEU A 116 -13.58 14.88 -8.29
N PRO A 117 -14.12 14.24 -9.35
CA PRO A 117 -15.14 13.20 -9.20
C PRO A 117 -14.62 12.01 -8.37
N LEU A 118 -15.43 11.49 -7.44
CA LEU A 118 -15.08 10.36 -6.57
C LEU A 118 -14.54 9.15 -7.35
N GLY A 119 -15.09 8.86 -8.52
CA GLY A 119 -14.61 7.75 -9.34
C GLY A 119 -13.16 7.89 -9.80
N VAL A 120 -12.66 9.12 -9.98
CA VAL A 120 -11.27 9.40 -10.36
C VAL A 120 -10.37 9.28 -9.13
N THR A 121 -10.79 9.85 -8.00
CA THR A 121 -10.02 9.83 -6.76
C THR A 121 -9.90 8.42 -6.18
N PHE A 122 -10.95 7.59 -6.30
CA PHE A 122 -10.90 6.18 -5.92
C PHE A 122 -10.10 5.33 -6.90
N ALA A 123 -10.13 5.61 -8.20
CA ALA A 123 -9.25 4.93 -9.16
C ALA A 123 -7.77 5.16 -8.82
N PHE A 124 -7.40 6.38 -8.46
CA PHE A 124 -6.07 6.71 -7.93
C PHE A 124 -5.77 5.96 -6.62
N LEU A 125 -6.72 5.96 -5.66
CA LEU A 125 -6.53 5.34 -4.35
C LEU A 125 -6.38 3.81 -4.43
N ILE A 126 -7.03 3.16 -5.40
CA ILE A 126 -6.91 1.71 -5.63
C ILE A 126 -5.59 1.38 -6.31
N SER A 127 -5.20 2.12 -7.36
CA SER A 127 -3.99 1.82 -8.13
C SER A 127 -2.71 2.07 -7.36
N SER A 128 -2.67 3.12 -6.56
CA SER A 128 -1.46 3.60 -5.89
C SER A 128 -0.78 2.55 -4.99
N PRO A 129 -1.48 1.82 -4.09
CA PRO A 129 -0.87 0.76 -3.29
C PRO A 129 -0.77 -0.59 -4.02
N LEU A 130 -1.52 -0.79 -5.11
CA LEU A 130 -1.53 -2.05 -5.85
C LEU A 130 -0.42 -2.13 -6.88
N VAL A 131 -0.14 -1.01 -7.56
CA VAL A 131 0.73 -1.00 -8.73
C VAL A 131 1.66 0.19 -8.66
N ASP A 132 2.87 -0.01 -8.21
CA ASP A 132 3.93 1.00 -8.30
C ASP A 132 5.09 0.53 -9.18
N LEU A 133 5.81 1.47 -9.77
CA LEU A 133 6.92 1.18 -10.69
C LEU A 133 8.06 0.38 -10.06
N ALA A 134 8.34 0.60 -8.78
CA ALA A 134 9.40 -0.13 -8.06
C ALA A 134 9.00 -1.59 -7.85
N SER A 135 7.75 -1.84 -7.49
CA SER A 135 7.17 -3.17 -7.36
C SER A 135 7.23 -3.97 -8.65
N VAL A 136 6.96 -3.31 -9.78
CA VAL A 136 7.01 -3.96 -11.11
C VAL A 136 8.42 -4.47 -11.42
N ILE A 137 9.44 -3.63 -11.21
CA ILE A 137 10.83 -4.01 -11.46
C ILE A 137 11.24 -5.19 -10.56
N LEU A 138 10.83 -5.15 -9.30
CA LEU A 138 11.16 -6.17 -8.34
C LEU A 138 10.42 -7.49 -8.63
N LEU A 139 9.13 -7.41 -8.97
CA LEU A 139 8.33 -8.57 -9.36
C LEU A 139 8.89 -9.22 -10.65
N ALA A 140 9.33 -8.41 -11.62
CA ALA A 140 9.97 -8.90 -12.83
C ALA A 140 11.33 -9.56 -12.56
N SER A 141 12.05 -9.15 -11.51
CA SER A 141 13.35 -9.73 -11.15
C SER A 141 13.22 -11.10 -10.46
N ILE A 142 12.12 -11.33 -9.75
CA ILE A 142 11.89 -12.56 -8.98
C ILE A 142 11.13 -13.59 -9.84
N PHE A 143 10.01 -13.19 -10.43
CA PHE A 143 9.20 -14.11 -11.21
C PHE A 143 9.56 -14.05 -12.70
N ASN A 144 9.07 -13.09 -13.44
CA ASN A 144 9.46 -12.73 -14.81
C ASN A 144 8.73 -11.46 -15.27
N TRP A 145 9.14 -10.89 -16.43
CA TRP A 145 8.51 -9.70 -17.01
C TRP A 145 7.05 -9.92 -17.40
N THR A 146 6.68 -11.13 -17.80
CA THR A 146 5.30 -11.47 -18.23
C THR A 146 4.34 -11.36 -17.06
N ILE A 147 4.71 -11.90 -15.90
CA ILE A 147 3.92 -11.82 -14.66
C ILE A 147 3.84 -10.37 -14.18
N ALA A 148 4.97 -9.64 -14.20
CA ALA A 148 4.97 -8.25 -13.77
C ALA A 148 4.06 -7.36 -14.62
N ILE A 149 4.10 -7.48 -15.95
CA ILE A 149 3.24 -6.73 -16.87
C ILE A 149 1.76 -7.13 -16.68
N ALA A 150 1.48 -8.43 -16.57
CA ALA A 150 0.12 -8.91 -16.31
C ALA A 150 -0.44 -8.37 -15.00
N TYR A 151 0.37 -8.36 -13.92
CA TYR A 151 0.03 -7.79 -12.62
C TYR A 151 -0.36 -6.31 -12.72
N VAL A 152 0.45 -5.51 -13.42
CA VAL A 152 0.17 -4.08 -13.66
C VAL A 152 -1.14 -3.89 -14.42
N LEU A 153 -1.31 -4.61 -15.52
CA LEU A 153 -2.51 -4.47 -16.38
C LEU A 153 -3.78 -4.81 -15.60
N VAL A 154 -3.75 -5.91 -14.84
CA VAL A 154 -4.92 -6.36 -14.09
C VAL A 154 -5.20 -5.43 -12.90
N GLY A 155 -4.16 -4.95 -12.23
CA GLY A 155 -4.28 -3.94 -11.15
C GLY A 155 -4.86 -2.61 -11.66
N LEU A 156 -4.41 -2.14 -12.83
CA LEU A 156 -4.96 -0.95 -13.49
C LEU A 156 -6.44 -1.14 -13.88
N VAL A 157 -6.78 -2.30 -14.45
CA VAL A 157 -8.17 -2.64 -14.81
C VAL A 157 -9.04 -2.64 -13.56
N LEU A 158 -8.57 -3.26 -12.46
CA LEU A 158 -9.29 -3.24 -11.18
C LEU A 158 -9.49 -1.82 -10.67
N ALA A 159 -8.47 -0.96 -10.73
CA ALA A 159 -8.56 0.42 -10.29
C ALA A 159 -9.58 1.24 -11.10
N VAL A 160 -9.58 1.09 -12.42
CA VAL A 160 -10.53 1.78 -13.31
C VAL A 160 -11.96 1.27 -13.10
N ILE A 161 -12.16 -0.05 -13.01
CA ILE A 161 -13.47 -0.65 -12.76
C ILE A 161 -13.98 -0.26 -11.37
N GLY A 162 -13.14 -0.36 -10.34
CA GLY A 162 -13.49 0.05 -8.98
C GLY A 162 -13.88 1.53 -8.90
N GLY A 163 -13.09 2.40 -9.54
CA GLY A 163 -13.42 3.83 -9.65
C GLY A 163 -14.72 4.07 -10.44
N MET A 164 -15.02 3.27 -11.47
CA MET A 164 -16.30 3.38 -12.19
C MET A 164 -17.49 2.97 -11.33
N LEU A 165 -17.38 1.87 -10.60
CA LEU A 165 -18.45 1.36 -9.74
C LEU A 165 -18.76 2.36 -8.61
N ILE A 166 -17.72 2.86 -7.93
CA ILE A 166 -17.87 3.86 -6.86
C ILE A 166 -18.44 5.17 -7.42
N GLY A 167 -17.96 5.64 -8.58
CA GLY A 167 -18.48 6.84 -9.22
C GLY A 167 -19.94 6.72 -9.66
N ARG A 168 -20.39 5.52 -10.07
CA ARG A 168 -21.79 5.25 -10.42
C ARG A 168 -22.70 5.15 -9.19
N ALA A 169 -22.15 4.72 -8.06
CA ALA A 169 -22.91 4.60 -6.82
C ALA A 169 -23.37 5.96 -6.24
N LYS A 170 -22.84 7.09 -6.75
CA LYS A 170 -23.21 8.46 -6.33
C LYS A 170 -23.19 8.64 -4.81
N MET A 171 -22.12 8.17 -4.19
CA MET A 171 -21.99 8.15 -2.73
C MET A 171 -21.21 9.35 -2.18
N GLU A 172 -21.26 10.51 -2.85
CA GLU A 172 -20.60 11.75 -2.42
C GLU A 172 -21.05 12.18 -1.00
N ALA A 173 -22.31 11.94 -0.63
CA ALA A 173 -22.83 12.23 0.71
C ALA A 173 -22.19 11.39 1.84
N TYR A 174 -21.47 10.33 1.49
CA TYR A 174 -20.74 9.47 2.43
C TYR A 174 -19.26 9.83 2.57
N VAL A 175 -18.82 10.92 1.96
CA VAL A 175 -17.54 11.56 2.27
C VAL A 175 -17.74 12.48 3.48
N GLU A 176 -16.77 12.56 4.38
CA GLU A 176 -16.85 13.40 5.57
C GLU A 176 -16.89 14.89 5.18
N SER A 177 -17.70 15.68 5.90
CA SER A 177 -17.97 17.08 5.56
C SER A 177 -16.72 17.95 5.56
N PHE A 178 -15.73 17.66 6.41
CA PHE A 178 -14.48 18.42 6.45
C PHE A 178 -13.65 18.25 5.18
N VAL A 179 -13.82 17.13 4.45
CA VAL A 179 -13.15 16.89 3.17
C VAL A 179 -13.79 17.70 2.05
N MET A 180 -15.14 17.84 2.09
CA MET A 180 -15.91 18.55 1.05
C MET A 180 -15.93 20.07 1.28
N HIS A 181 -15.80 20.53 2.54
CA HIS A 181 -15.96 21.93 2.93
C HIS A 181 -14.66 22.58 3.42
N ASN A 182 -13.50 21.91 3.30
CA ASN A 182 -12.28 22.68 3.37
C ASN A 182 -12.28 23.61 2.15
N PRO A 183 -12.55 24.91 2.31
CA PRO A 183 -12.18 25.82 1.26
C PRO A 183 -10.67 25.62 1.13
N VAL A 184 -10.23 25.08 0.02
CA VAL A 184 -8.91 25.45 -0.48
C VAL A 184 -8.95 26.96 -0.38
N LEU A 185 -8.27 27.49 0.64
CA LEU A 185 -8.27 28.90 0.90
C LEU A 185 -7.98 29.59 -0.44
N ASP A 186 -8.99 30.27 -1.00
CA ASP A 186 -8.81 31.35 -2.00
C ASP A 186 -8.03 32.49 -1.35
N THR A 187 -7.02 32.16 -0.58
CA THR A 187 -5.97 33.10 -0.21
C THR A 187 -5.13 33.25 -1.45
N PRO A 188 -4.98 34.51 -1.94
CA PRO A 188 -3.96 34.81 -2.94
C PRO A 188 -2.68 34.15 -2.47
N GLN A 189 -2.05 33.36 -3.34
CA GLN A 189 -0.78 32.68 -3.02
C GLN A 189 0.24 33.75 -2.57
N GLU A 190 0.28 34.06 -1.27
CA GLU A 190 1.50 34.55 -0.67
C GLU A 190 2.50 33.41 -0.87
N GLU A 191 3.60 33.72 -1.55
CA GLU A 191 4.69 32.77 -1.78
C GLU A 191 5.13 32.23 -0.42
N LEU A 192 4.67 31.02 -0.10
CA LEU A 192 5.03 30.35 1.14
C LEU A 192 6.54 30.37 1.25
N SER A 193 7.07 30.99 2.28
CA SER A 193 8.50 30.97 2.57
C SER A 193 8.97 29.52 2.71
N SER A 194 10.23 29.25 2.37
CA SER A 194 10.82 27.91 2.54
C SER A 194 10.69 27.40 3.98
N ARG A 195 10.63 28.29 4.95
CA ARG A 195 10.42 27.98 6.35
C ARG A 195 8.99 27.50 6.65
N ASP A 196 7.99 28.13 6.03
CA ASP A 196 6.57 27.75 6.19
C ASP A 196 6.30 26.42 5.54
N ARG A 197 6.93 26.14 4.38
CA ARG A 197 6.87 24.82 3.70
C ARG A 197 7.48 23.70 4.56
N LEU A 198 8.63 23.97 5.20
CA LEU A 198 9.26 23.04 6.12
C LEU A 198 8.34 22.74 7.31
N GLN A 199 7.79 23.79 7.91
CA GLN A 199 6.88 23.66 9.06
C GLN A 199 5.60 22.91 8.68
N PHE A 200 5.03 23.17 7.52
CA PHE A 200 3.89 22.43 6.97
C PHE A 200 4.22 20.96 6.81
N SER A 201 5.37 20.62 6.19
CA SER A 201 5.77 19.23 5.98
C SER A 201 6.01 18.49 7.29
N CYS A 202 6.66 19.13 8.27
CA CYS A 202 6.85 18.57 9.61
C CYS A 202 5.51 18.36 10.35
N ALA A 203 4.59 19.32 10.24
CA ALA A 203 3.27 19.22 10.86
C ALA A 203 2.47 18.04 10.28
N GLN A 204 2.53 17.82 8.96
CA GLN A 204 1.90 16.66 8.31
C GLN A 204 2.48 15.33 8.80
N VAL A 205 3.81 15.24 8.93
CA VAL A 205 4.45 14.03 9.50
C VAL A 205 3.92 13.78 10.91
N SER A 206 3.92 14.80 11.78
CA SER A 206 3.48 14.66 13.17
C SER A 206 1.99 14.26 13.28
N ASP A 207 1.13 14.86 12.47
CA ASP A 207 -0.30 14.55 12.47
C ASP A 207 -0.59 13.12 12.03
N ILE A 208 0.04 12.67 10.95
CA ILE A 208 -0.12 11.30 10.45
C ILE A 208 0.45 10.28 11.45
N PHE A 209 1.64 10.55 12.00
CA PHE A 209 2.23 9.70 13.05
C PHE A 209 1.29 9.54 14.24
N GLY A 210 0.75 10.63 14.77
CA GLY A 210 -0.17 10.60 15.91
C GLY A 210 -1.43 9.76 15.66
N ARG A 211 -1.82 9.59 14.39
CA ARG A 211 -3.00 8.79 14.00
C ARG A 211 -2.70 7.33 13.72
N VAL A 212 -1.48 6.99 13.30
CA VAL A 212 -1.16 5.68 12.71
C VAL A 212 -0.31 4.79 13.62
N TRP A 213 0.46 5.36 14.56
CA TRP A 213 1.47 4.63 15.32
C TRP A 213 0.94 3.37 16.04
N VAL A 214 -0.24 3.46 16.69
CA VAL A 214 -0.82 2.31 17.40
C VAL A 214 -1.18 1.19 16.44
N TYR A 215 -1.71 1.54 15.26
CA TYR A 215 -2.16 0.56 14.27
C TYR A 215 -0.99 -0.11 13.55
N VAL A 216 0.10 0.63 13.33
CA VAL A 216 1.35 0.06 12.81
C VAL A 216 1.91 -0.95 13.82
N LEU A 217 1.95 -0.59 15.11
CA LEU A 217 2.41 -1.52 16.16
C LEU A 217 1.57 -2.81 16.20
N ILE A 218 0.24 -2.68 16.14
CA ILE A 218 -0.65 -3.84 16.13
C ILE A 218 -0.45 -4.67 14.85
N GLY A 219 -0.44 -4.03 13.68
CA GLY A 219 -0.29 -4.72 12.38
C GLY A 219 1.04 -5.45 12.26
N VAL A 220 2.15 -4.79 12.60
CA VAL A 220 3.48 -5.41 12.59
C VAL A 220 3.60 -6.49 13.68
N GLY A 221 2.96 -6.28 14.84
CA GLY A 221 2.91 -7.29 15.91
C GLY A 221 2.21 -8.57 15.49
N ILE A 222 1.07 -8.45 14.81
CA ILE A 222 0.36 -9.61 14.20
C ILE A 222 1.24 -10.25 13.13
N GLY A 223 1.88 -9.46 12.25
CA GLY A 223 2.81 -9.95 11.23
C GLY A 223 3.99 -10.74 11.83
N ALA A 224 4.61 -10.21 12.88
CA ALA A 224 5.72 -10.86 13.60
C ALA A 224 5.30 -12.18 14.27
N ALA A 225 4.08 -12.23 14.80
CA ALA A 225 3.51 -13.45 15.37
C ALA A 225 3.26 -14.51 14.29
N ILE A 226 2.70 -14.11 13.15
CA ILE A 226 2.38 -15.02 12.04
C ILE A 226 3.67 -15.58 11.42
N HIS A 227 4.65 -14.70 11.15
CA HIS A 227 5.86 -15.04 10.39
C HIS A 227 6.69 -16.19 11.01
N ASN A 228 6.79 -16.24 12.34
CA ASN A 228 7.65 -17.23 13.01
C ASN A 228 6.89 -18.38 13.69
N TRP A 229 5.55 -18.26 13.83
CA TRP A 229 4.75 -19.24 14.58
C TRP A 229 3.90 -20.15 13.70
N ILE A 230 3.64 -19.78 12.44
CA ILE A 230 2.91 -20.66 11.52
C ILE A 230 3.87 -21.64 10.87
N PRO A 231 3.71 -22.98 11.13
CA PRO A 231 4.51 -24.00 10.46
C PRO A 231 4.28 -23.97 8.94
N ALA A 232 5.34 -24.20 8.18
CA ALA A 232 5.26 -24.26 6.71
C ALA A 232 4.25 -25.31 6.20
N GLU A 233 4.11 -26.40 6.94
CA GLU A 233 3.18 -27.50 6.64
C GLU A 233 1.70 -27.06 6.67
N TRP A 234 1.34 -26.16 7.57
CA TRP A 234 -0.03 -25.60 7.63
C TRP A 234 -0.28 -24.65 6.47
N THR A 235 0.73 -23.92 6.05
CA THR A 235 0.62 -23.00 4.90
C THR A 235 0.38 -23.77 3.62
N GLU A 236 1.10 -24.88 3.40
CA GLU A 236 0.95 -25.76 2.24
C GLU A 236 -0.40 -26.48 2.23
N SER A 237 -0.87 -26.98 3.38
CA SER A 237 -2.15 -27.67 3.48
C SER A 237 -3.36 -26.76 3.29
N LEU A 238 -3.27 -25.49 3.69
CA LEU A 238 -4.37 -24.52 3.61
C LEU A 238 -4.33 -23.70 2.33
N LEU A 239 -3.14 -23.34 1.82
CA LEU A 239 -2.94 -22.45 0.67
C LEU A 239 -2.45 -23.18 -0.59
N GLY A 240 -2.30 -24.51 -0.56
CA GLY A 240 -1.85 -25.32 -1.70
C GLY A 240 -2.72 -25.15 -2.95
N GLN A 241 -2.12 -25.39 -4.13
CA GLN A 241 -2.72 -25.15 -5.46
C GLN A 241 -4.07 -25.84 -5.69
N ASN A 242 -4.31 -26.99 -5.07
CA ASN A 242 -5.52 -27.78 -5.27
C ASN A 242 -6.72 -27.31 -4.43
N ASN A 243 -6.57 -26.27 -3.62
CA ASN A 243 -7.61 -25.82 -2.71
C ASN A 243 -8.27 -24.54 -3.24
N TRP A 244 -9.53 -24.62 -3.63
CA TRP A 244 -10.28 -23.48 -4.14
C TRP A 244 -10.44 -22.35 -3.11
N TRP A 245 -10.39 -22.65 -1.82
CA TRP A 245 -10.40 -21.67 -0.74
C TRP A 245 -9.06 -20.94 -0.56
N SER A 246 -7.98 -21.37 -1.20
CA SER A 246 -6.64 -20.82 -0.99
C SER A 246 -6.57 -19.31 -1.27
N VAL A 247 -7.19 -18.83 -2.35
CA VAL A 247 -7.19 -17.41 -2.73
C VAL A 247 -7.98 -16.54 -1.77
N PRO A 248 -9.26 -16.84 -1.42
CA PRO A 248 -10.01 -16.10 -0.41
C PRO A 248 -9.32 -16.10 0.96
N LEU A 249 -8.77 -17.25 1.35
CA LEU A 249 -8.09 -17.41 2.64
C LEU A 249 -6.81 -16.57 2.69
N ALA A 250 -5.98 -16.60 1.66
CA ALA A 250 -4.78 -15.78 1.54
C ALA A 250 -5.12 -14.28 1.58
N THR A 251 -6.18 -13.87 0.88
CA THR A 251 -6.68 -12.50 0.91
C THR A 251 -7.11 -12.10 2.32
N LEU A 252 -7.86 -12.97 3.01
CA LEU A 252 -8.33 -12.71 4.39
C LEU A 252 -7.18 -12.61 5.39
N ILE A 253 -6.17 -13.47 5.26
CA ILE A 253 -4.96 -13.44 6.10
C ILE A 253 -4.14 -12.17 5.84
N GLY A 254 -4.11 -11.68 4.60
CA GLY A 254 -3.39 -10.46 4.24
C GLY A 254 -4.01 -9.19 4.84
N VAL A 255 -5.32 -9.11 5.00
CA VAL A 255 -6.02 -7.89 5.48
C VAL A 255 -5.54 -7.37 6.84
N PRO A 256 -5.35 -8.19 7.89
CA PRO A 256 -4.85 -7.70 9.17
C PRO A 256 -3.36 -7.34 9.14
N MET A 257 -2.61 -7.81 8.15
CA MET A 257 -1.18 -7.55 8.05
C MET A 257 -0.93 -6.15 7.46
N TYR A 258 0.17 -5.54 7.90
CA TYR A 258 0.66 -4.32 7.32
C TYR A 258 2.13 -4.54 6.91
N ALA A 259 2.36 -4.57 5.63
CA ALA A 259 3.69 -4.57 5.07
C ALA A 259 3.68 -3.87 3.70
N ASP A 260 4.82 -3.34 3.31
CA ASP A 260 5.00 -2.85 1.95
C ASP A 260 5.27 -4.02 0.98
N ILE A 261 5.32 -3.73 -0.29
CA ILE A 261 5.53 -4.74 -1.32
C ILE A 261 6.96 -5.34 -1.23
N PHE A 262 7.94 -4.56 -0.77
CA PHE A 262 9.31 -5.03 -0.57
C PHE A 262 9.41 -6.07 0.56
N GLY A 263 8.56 -5.95 1.58
CA GLY A 263 8.46 -6.93 2.66
C GLY A 263 7.63 -8.16 2.30
N THR A 264 6.59 -8.00 1.46
CA THR A 264 5.69 -9.11 1.10
C THR A 264 6.23 -9.97 -0.04
N LEU A 265 7.07 -9.43 -0.91
CA LEU A 265 7.56 -10.15 -2.08
C LEU A 265 8.43 -11.37 -1.76
N PRO A 266 9.40 -11.32 -0.81
CA PRO A 266 10.11 -12.51 -0.37
C PRO A 266 9.19 -13.58 0.26
N ILE A 267 8.11 -13.15 0.91
CA ILE A 267 7.11 -14.06 1.47
C ILE A 267 6.34 -14.75 0.33
N ALA A 268 5.95 -13.99 -0.70
CA ALA A 268 5.27 -14.54 -1.87
C ALA A 268 6.14 -15.52 -2.64
N GLU A 269 7.43 -15.21 -2.84
CA GLU A 269 8.42 -16.11 -3.42
C GLU A 269 8.51 -17.41 -2.62
N ALA A 270 8.72 -17.31 -1.31
CA ALA A 270 8.79 -18.48 -0.43
C ALA A 270 7.49 -19.32 -0.40
N LEU A 271 6.33 -18.70 -0.58
CA LEU A 271 5.04 -19.39 -0.69
C LEU A 271 4.96 -20.17 -2.00
N VAL A 272 5.36 -19.57 -3.12
CA VAL A 272 5.37 -20.22 -4.44
C VAL A 272 6.36 -21.37 -4.47
N ASP A 273 7.55 -21.22 -3.91
CA ASP A 273 8.56 -22.27 -3.79
C ASP A 273 8.07 -23.47 -2.96
N LYS A 274 7.15 -23.22 -2.02
CA LYS A 274 6.47 -24.26 -1.21
C LYS A 274 5.23 -24.87 -1.87
N GLY A 275 4.96 -24.58 -3.15
CA GLY A 275 3.85 -25.15 -3.89
C GLY A 275 2.50 -24.43 -3.71
N VAL A 276 2.49 -23.22 -3.17
CA VAL A 276 1.31 -22.34 -3.19
C VAL A 276 1.12 -21.79 -4.59
N GLY A 277 -0.13 -21.72 -5.06
CA GLY A 277 -0.42 -21.19 -6.40
C GLY A 277 0.04 -19.73 -6.56
N LEU A 278 0.62 -19.40 -7.72
CA LEU A 278 1.10 -18.06 -8.04
C LEU A 278 0.02 -16.98 -7.77
N GLY A 279 -1.21 -17.22 -8.24
CA GLY A 279 -2.32 -16.30 -8.02
C GLY A 279 -2.70 -16.15 -6.55
N THR A 280 -2.53 -17.18 -5.73
CA THR A 280 -2.77 -17.13 -4.29
C THR A 280 -1.73 -16.25 -3.60
N ALA A 281 -0.45 -16.37 -3.97
CA ALA A 281 0.62 -15.54 -3.46
C ALA A 281 0.45 -14.07 -3.88
N LEU A 282 0.11 -13.80 -5.14
CA LEU A 282 -0.18 -12.45 -5.64
C LEU A 282 -1.42 -11.83 -4.97
N ALA A 283 -2.49 -12.60 -4.74
CA ALA A 283 -3.67 -12.13 -4.03
C ALA A 283 -3.36 -11.76 -2.58
N PHE A 284 -2.52 -12.55 -1.90
CA PHE A 284 -2.02 -12.22 -0.57
C PHE A 284 -1.25 -10.88 -0.58
N MET A 285 -0.31 -10.70 -1.51
CA MET A 285 0.44 -9.44 -1.65
C MET A 285 -0.48 -8.24 -1.87
N MET A 286 -1.43 -8.35 -2.81
CA MET A 286 -2.40 -7.30 -3.10
C MET A 286 -3.26 -6.96 -1.87
N ALA A 287 -3.68 -7.96 -1.09
CA ALA A 287 -4.48 -7.76 0.10
C ALA A 287 -3.71 -7.03 1.21
N VAL A 288 -2.46 -7.42 1.45
CA VAL A 288 -1.58 -6.77 2.45
C VAL A 288 -1.33 -5.31 2.09
N THR A 289 -1.10 -4.99 0.82
CA THR A 289 -0.77 -3.63 0.38
C THR A 289 -2.00 -2.72 0.27
N ALA A 290 -3.12 -3.20 -0.29
CA ALA A 290 -4.29 -2.37 -0.59
C ALA A 290 -5.35 -2.36 0.52
N LEU A 291 -5.51 -3.46 1.26
CA LEU A 291 -6.59 -3.67 2.23
C LEU A 291 -6.10 -3.71 3.68
N SER A 292 -4.86 -3.32 3.94
CA SER A 292 -4.30 -3.37 5.29
C SER A 292 -5.16 -2.63 6.31
N LEU A 293 -5.24 -3.18 7.52
CA LEU A 293 -6.08 -2.67 8.60
C LEU A 293 -5.77 -1.20 8.97
N PRO A 294 -4.49 -0.75 9.03
CA PRO A 294 -4.17 0.66 9.24
C PRO A 294 -4.73 1.58 8.16
N SER A 295 -4.66 1.16 6.89
CA SER A 295 -5.18 1.93 5.76
C SER A 295 -6.70 2.09 5.82
N LEU A 296 -7.42 1.02 6.18
CA LEU A 296 -8.86 1.05 6.36
C LEU A 296 -9.28 1.97 7.50
N ILE A 297 -8.54 1.97 8.61
CA ILE A 297 -8.84 2.85 9.75
C ILE A 297 -8.58 4.32 9.40
N MET A 298 -7.51 4.62 8.66
CA MET A 298 -7.26 5.97 8.18
C MET A 298 -8.37 6.43 7.21
N LEU A 299 -8.75 5.57 6.27
CA LEU A 299 -9.80 5.88 5.31
C LEU A 299 -11.18 6.05 5.98
N LYS A 300 -11.48 5.29 7.05
CA LYS A 300 -12.70 5.44 7.86
C LYS A 300 -12.85 6.84 8.48
N LYS A 301 -11.75 7.58 8.67
CA LYS A 301 -11.80 8.98 9.15
C LYS A 301 -12.15 9.97 8.05
N VAL A 302 -12.06 9.56 6.79
CA VAL A 302 -12.27 10.40 5.61
C VAL A 302 -13.60 10.11 4.93
N VAL A 303 -14.01 8.82 4.98
CA VAL A 303 -15.27 8.35 4.39
C VAL A 303 -16.09 7.57 5.40
N LYS A 304 -17.42 7.67 5.29
CA LYS A 304 -18.36 6.96 6.17
C LYS A 304 -18.41 5.46 5.85
N ALA A 305 -18.84 4.67 6.82
CA ALA A 305 -18.85 3.22 6.76
C ALA A 305 -19.48 2.60 5.49
N PRO A 306 -20.59 3.08 4.91
CA PRO A 306 -21.17 2.50 3.69
C PRO A 306 -20.25 2.61 2.47
N LEU A 307 -19.57 3.77 2.30
CA LEU A 307 -18.63 3.97 1.20
C LEU A 307 -17.35 3.16 1.41
N LEU A 308 -16.89 3.07 2.65
CA LEU A 308 -15.75 2.22 3.02
C LEU A 308 -16.03 0.75 2.75
N ALA A 309 -17.22 0.26 3.11
CA ALA A 309 -17.64 -1.13 2.86
C ALA A 309 -17.73 -1.44 1.36
N LEU A 310 -18.26 -0.51 0.58
CA LEU A 310 -18.30 -0.64 -0.88
C LEU A 310 -16.88 -0.71 -1.49
N PHE A 311 -15.99 0.18 -1.08
CA PHE A 311 -14.58 0.17 -1.50
C PHE A 311 -13.90 -1.15 -1.14
N PHE A 312 -14.01 -1.57 0.12
CA PHE A 312 -13.43 -2.83 0.61
C PHE A 312 -13.98 -4.03 -0.17
N GLY A 313 -15.29 -4.09 -0.37
CA GLY A 313 -15.94 -5.17 -1.11
C GLY A 313 -15.49 -5.27 -2.56
N ILE A 314 -15.40 -4.13 -3.27
CA ILE A 314 -14.95 -4.09 -4.67
C ILE A 314 -13.49 -4.54 -4.77
N VAL A 315 -12.62 -4.03 -3.92
CA VAL A 315 -11.18 -4.35 -3.96
C VAL A 315 -10.96 -5.81 -3.57
N THR A 316 -11.59 -6.30 -2.50
CA THR A 316 -11.49 -7.70 -2.08
C THR A 316 -11.97 -8.64 -3.17
N PHE A 317 -13.16 -8.39 -3.74
CA PHE A 317 -13.68 -9.20 -4.82
C PHE A 317 -12.76 -9.19 -6.05
N GLY A 318 -12.22 -8.02 -6.40
CA GLY A 318 -11.26 -7.88 -7.49
C GLY A 318 -9.97 -8.66 -7.26
N ILE A 319 -9.40 -8.59 -6.05
CA ILE A 319 -8.19 -9.34 -5.68
C ILE A 319 -8.44 -10.85 -5.76
N VAL A 320 -9.55 -11.32 -5.24
CA VAL A 320 -9.90 -12.74 -5.29
C VAL A 320 -10.08 -13.22 -6.74
N LEU A 321 -10.76 -12.42 -7.58
CA LEU A 321 -10.92 -12.74 -9.00
C LEU A 321 -9.56 -12.79 -9.72
N ILE A 322 -8.69 -11.83 -9.46
CA ILE A 322 -7.33 -11.77 -10.00
C ILE A 322 -6.52 -13.00 -9.58
N GLY A 323 -6.58 -13.36 -8.29
CA GLY A 323 -5.89 -14.54 -7.79
C GLY A 323 -6.32 -15.83 -8.50
N TYR A 324 -7.62 -16.02 -8.74
CA TYR A 324 -8.11 -17.16 -9.51
C TYR A 324 -7.67 -17.12 -10.97
N LEU A 325 -7.69 -15.95 -11.60
CA LEU A 325 -7.21 -15.80 -12.97
C LEU A 325 -5.73 -16.18 -13.11
N PHE A 326 -4.88 -15.70 -12.22
CA PHE A 326 -3.46 -16.06 -12.22
C PHE A 326 -3.23 -17.55 -11.93
N ASN A 327 -4.02 -18.16 -11.04
CA ASN A 327 -3.92 -19.61 -10.81
C ASN A 327 -4.39 -20.41 -12.02
N ALA A 328 -5.48 -19.98 -12.69
CA ALA A 328 -6.03 -20.69 -13.87
C ALA A 328 -5.10 -20.60 -15.09
N TYR A 329 -4.36 -19.52 -15.22
CA TYR A 329 -3.44 -19.27 -16.34
C TYR A 329 -1.97 -19.38 -15.93
N ALA A 330 -1.66 -20.03 -14.80
CA ALA A 330 -0.28 -20.17 -14.30
C ALA A 330 0.65 -20.78 -15.37
N ASP A 331 0.18 -21.80 -16.09
CA ASP A 331 0.94 -22.49 -17.16
C ASP A 331 1.31 -21.57 -18.34
N LEU A 332 0.62 -20.44 -18.52
CA LEU A 332 0.91 -19.48 -19.57
C LEU A 332 2.01 -18.49 -19.16
N PHE A 333 2.26 -18.36 -17.86
CA PHE A 333 3.16 -17.38 -17.27
C PHE A 333 4.50 -17.99 -16.81
N ILE A 334 4.54 -19.30 -16.59
CA ILE A 334 5.72 -20.07 -16.23
C ILE A 334 6.28 -20.76 -17.47
#